data_098b0006f165b43a6accf56997a0a1b9
#
_entry.id   098b0006f165b43a6accf56997a0a1b9
#
_cell.length_a   1.000
_cell.length_b   1.000
_cell.length_c   1.000
_cell.angle_alpha   90.00
_cell.angle_beta   90.00
_cell.angle_gamma   90.00
#
_symmetry.space_group_name_H-M   'P 1'
#
loop_
_entity.id
_entity.type
_entity.pdbx_description
1 polymer ?
#
loop_
_entity_poly.entity_id
_entity_poly.type
_entity_poly.pdbx_seq_one_letter_code
_entity_poly.pdbx_strand_id
1 'polypeptide(L)'
;HLSLRRQRQMCIRDRKIIAKVVDRAQASIDPGEGIAAVSDPGFGGIDVFIGKVRDVNIGRAVTGITYDLFEPLVLNEFKRLAAEVEATFGPKLKLYVAHAKGRLGIGDVAVVVAAGSPHRDEAFRACRQLIEVVKHQCPIWKQEHYEDGDSEWTEGCSLCHADSEPTQAHDNAHECAHDHEHSH
;
A
#
# COMPACT_ATOMS: atom_id res chain seq x y z
N HIS A 1 -13.46 -34.78 -12.55
CA HIS A 1 -13.48 -33.73 -11.48
C HIS A 1 -12.12 -33.11 -11.18
N LEU A 2 -10.99 -33.74 -11.53
CA LEU A 2 -9.62 -33.19 -11.35
C LEU A 2 -9.25 -32.13 -12.43
N SER A 3 -9.89 -32.18 -13.60
CA SER A 3 -9.62 -31.26 -14.72
C SER A 3 -10.10 -29.83 -14.44
N LEU A 4 -11.26 -29.65 -13.82
CA LEU A 4 -11.83 -28.33 -13.53
C LEU A 4 -11.07 -27.56 -12.42
N ARG A 5 -10.50 -28.28 -11.43
CA ARG A 5 -9.63 -27.67 -10.41
C ARG A 5 -8.29 -27.23 -11.01
N ARG A 6 -7.69 -28.02 -11.91
CA ARG A 6 -6.47 -27.62 -12.65
C ARG A 6 -6.70 -26.43 -13.58
N GLN A 7 -7.84 -26.39 -14.27
CA GLN A 7 -8.18 -25.23 -15.13
C GLN A 7 -8.45 -23.97 -14.31
N ARG A 8 -9.10 -24.05 -13.14
CA ARG A 8 -9.25 -22.89 -12.24
C ARG A 8 -7.92 -22.43 -11.65
N GLN A 9 -7.00 -23.33 -11.28
CA GLN A 9 -5.67 -22.98 -10.82
C GLN A 9 -4.77 -22.41 -11.93
N MET A 10 -4.88 -22.90 -13.18
CA MET A 10 -4.17 -22.30 -14.33
C MET A 10 -4.65 -20.88 -14.64
N CYS A 11 -5.97 -20.61 -14.58
CA CYS A 11 -6.51 -19.26 -14.81
C CYS A 11 -6.11 -18.22 -13.75
N ILE A 12 -5.77 -18.64 -12.53
CA ILE A 12 -5.29 -17.70 -11.46
C ILE A 12 -3.82 -17.38 -11.63
N ARG A 13 -3.03 -18.35 -12.11
CA ARG A 13 -1.57 -18.18 -12.31
C ARG A 13 -1.21 -17.21 -13.44
N ASP A 14 -2.09 -17.04 -14.43
CA ASP A 14 -1.86 -16.16 -15.59
C ASP A 14 -2.38 -14.73 -15.38
N ARG A 15 -3.06 -14.44 -14.27
CA ARG A 15 -3.52 -13.08 -13.97
C ARG A 15 -2.38 -12.25 -13.42
N LYS A 16 -1.98 -11.25 -14.18
CA LYS A 16 -0.94 -10.30 -13.78
C LYS A 16 -1.39 -9.36 -12.65
N ILE A 17 -2.69 -9.12 -12.54
CA ILE A 17 -3.29 -8.22 -11.56
C ILE A 17 -4.35 -8.99 -10.77
N ILE A 18 -4.19 -9.05 -9.45
CA ILE A 18 -5.15 -9.62 -8.52
C ILE A 18 -5.59 -8.54 -7.55
N ALA A 19 -6.90 -8.30 -7.49
CA ALA A 19 -7.53 -7.32 -6.62
C ALA A 19 -8.58 -8.00 -5.74
N LYS A 20 -8.59 -7.70 -4.43
CA LYS A 20 -9.51 -8.27 -3.45
C LYS A 20 -10.01 -7.22 -2.46
N VAL A 21 -11.25 -7.38 -2.02
CA VAL A 21 -11.77 -6.82 -0.77
C VAL A 21 -12.07 -7.98 0.16
N VAL A 22 -11.66 -7.87 1.41
CA VAL A 22 -11.83 -8.91 2.42
C VAL A 22 -12.70 -8.35 3.56
N ASP A 23 -13.89 -8.91 3.73
CA ASP A 23 -14.74 -8.58 4.87
C ASP A 23 -14.12 -9.16 6.15
N ARG A 24 -13.74 -8.29 7.08
CA ARG A 24 -13.09 -8.67 8.33
C ARG A 24 -13.95 -9.56 9.22
N ALA A 25 -15.28 -9.49 9.06
CA ALA A 25 -16.20 -10.38 9.78
C ALA A 25 -16.09 -11.84 9.30
N GLN A 26 -15.57 -12.08 8.09
CA GLN A 26 -15.47 -13.41 7.51
C GLN A 26 -14.04 -13.95 7.50
N ALA A 27 -13.04 -13.08 7.27
CA ALA A 27 -11.64 -13.47 7.14
C ALA A 27 -10.68 -12.33 7.49
N SER A 28 -9.41 -12.66 7.63
CA SER A 28 -8.28 -11.71 7.67
C SER A 28 -7.53 -11.75 6.35
N ILE A 29 -6.87 -10.65 5.99
CA ILE A 29 -5.96 -10.62 4.85
C ILE A 29 -4.70 -11.41 5.21
N ASP A 30 -4.35 -12.39 4.39
CA ASP A 30 -3.08 -13.12 4.50
C ASP A 30 -2.04 -12.52 3.54
N PRO A 31 -0.96 -11.90 4.05
CA PRO A 31 0.12 -11.40 3.20
C PRO A 31 0.79 -12.48 2.35
N GLY A 32 0.77 -13.74 2.81
CA GLY A 32 1.28 -14.89 2.06
C GLY A 32 0.58 -15.10 0.73
N GLU A 33 -0.72 -14.81 0.64
CA GLU A 33 -1.44 -14.84 -0.63
C GLU A 33 -0.88 -13.82 -1.63
N GLY A 34 -0.53 -12.61 -1.17
CA GLY A 34 0.06 -11.58 -2.00
C GLY A 34 1.41 -12.02 -2.57
N ILE A 35 2.28 -12.60 -1.74
CA ILE A 35 3.58 -13.15 -2.17
C ILE A 35 3.38 -14.26 -3.21
N ALA A 36 2.49 -15.20 -2.94
CA ALA A 36 2.20 -16.30 -3.85
C ALA A 36 1.62 -15.82 -5.20
N ALA A 37 0.77 -14.79 -5.15
CA ALA A 37 0.11 -14.22 -6.31
C ALA A 37 1.10 -13.56 -7.30
N VAL A 38 2.13 -12.89 -6.79
CA VAL A 38 3.10 -12.16 -7.61
C VAL A 38 4.37 -12.98 -7.91
N SER A 39 4.47 -14.19 -7.37
CA SER A 39 5.59 -15.08 -7.63
C SER A 39 5.62 -15.60 -9.06
N ASP A 40 6.81 -15.63 -9.67
CA ASP A 40 7.06 -16.17 -11.00
C ASP A 40 8.50 -16.69 -11.08
N PRO A 41 8.77 -17.82 -11.75
CA PRO A 41 10.14 -18.34 -11.92
C PRO A 41 11.10 -17.37 -12.61
N GLY A 42 10.59 -16.47 -13.43
CA GLY A 42 11.36 -15.45 -14.12
C GLY A 42 11.59 -14.16 -13.34
N PHE A 43 11.07 -14.08 -12.08
CA PHE A 43 11.16 -12.88 -11.25
C PHE A 43 12.28 -13.01 -10.21
N GLY A 44 13.15 -12.01 -10.19
CA GLY A 44 14.23 -11.89 -9.21
C GLY A 44 13.92 -11.01 -8.01
N GLY A 45 12.78 -10.29 -8.04
CA GLY A 45 12.36 -9.41 -6.95
C GLY A 45 10.87 -9.47 -6.65
N ILE A 46 10.54 -9.55 -5.37
CA ILE A 46 9.18 -9.36 -4.85
C ILE A 46 9.27 -8.34 -3.74
N ASP A 47 8.40 -7.31 -3.80
CA ASP A 47 8.20 -6.35 -2.73
C ASP A 47 6.78 -6.44 -2.20
N VAL A 48 6.61 -6.28 -0.88
CA VAL A 48 5.32 -6.36 -0.21
C VAL A 48 5.17 -5.26 0.82
N PHE A 49 4.16 -4.44 0.64
CA PHE A 49 3.71 -3.49 1.66
C PHE A 49 2.55 -4.08 2.45
N ILE A 50 2.64 -4.06 3.77
CA ILE A 50 1.60 -4.49 4.70
C ILE A 50 1.22 -3.30 5.59
N GLY A 51 0.03 -2.76 5.37
CA GLY A 51 -0.54 -1.71 6.22
C GLY A 51 -1.33 -2.32 7.37
N LYS A 52 -1.02 -1.90 8.60
CA LYS A 52 -1.65 -2.40 9.84
C LYS A 52 -2.31 -1.27 10.60
N VAL A 53 -3.27 -1.61 11.45
CA VAL A 53 -3.89 -0.67 12.38
C VAL A 53 -2.93 -0.40 13.53
N ARG A 54 -2.62 0.89 13.77
CA ARG A 54 -1.74 1.36 14.84
C ARG A 54 -2.56 1.69 16.08
N ASP A 55 -1.94 1.65 17.24
CA ASP A 55 -2.51 2.00 18.55
C ASP A 55 -2.55 3.52 18.83
N VAL A 56 -1.85 4.32 18.01
CA VAL A 56 -1.79 5.78 18.14
C VAL A 56 -1.99 6.46 16.79
N ASN A 57 -2.80 7.54 16.76
CA ASN A 57 -2.92 8.46 15.64
C ASN A 57 -2.95 9.91 16.15
N ILE A 58 -1.99 10.75 15.67
CA ILE A 58 -1.83 12.17 16.04
C ILE A 58 -1.85 12.35 17.58
N GLY A 59 -1.12 11.51 18.30
CA GLY A 59 -1.01 11.55 19.76
C GLY A 59 -2.23 11.03 20.53
N ARG A 60 -3.29 10.56 19.86
CA ARG A 60 -4.48 9.98 20.49
C ARG A 60 -4.42 8.45 20.47
N ALA A 61 -4.80 7.83 21.58
CA ALA A 61 -4.88 6.36 21.66
C ALA A 61 -6.06 5.83 20.84
N VAL A 62 -5.78 4.92 19.92
CA VAL A 62 -6.72 4.30 18.99
C VAL A 62 -7.10 2.91 19.51
N THR A 63 -8.39 2.57 19.48
CA THR A 63 -8.91 1.24 19.83
C THR A 63 -9.21 0.37 18.61
N GLY A 64 -9.21 0.97 17.42
CA GLY A 64 -9.45 0.27 16.16
C GLY A 64 -9.90 1.21 15.06
N ILE A 65 -10.08 0.66 13.87
CA ILE A 65 -10.53 1.38 12.68
C ILE A 65 -11.68 0.61 12.03
N THR A 66 -12.68 1.32 11.53
CA THR A 66 -13.69 0.76 10.62
C THR A 66 -13.44 1.28 9.22
N TYR A 67 -13.33 0.37 8.25
CA TYR A 67 -13.32 0.74 6.84
C TYR A 67 -14.68 0.46 6.21
N ASP A 68 -15.23 1.48 5.55
CA ASP A 68 -16.44 1.35 4.72
C ASP A 68 -16.10 1.64 3.26
N LEU A 69 -16.64 0.81 2.37
CA LEU A 69 -16.38 0.88 0.95
C LEU A 69 -17.46 0.16 0.14
N PHE A 70 -17.70 0.64 -1.06
CA PHE A 70 -18.53 -0.06 -2.03
C PHE A 70 -17.66 -1.01 -2.86
N GLU A 71 -17.68 -2.28 -2.51
CA GLU A 71 -16.76 -3.31 -3.02
C GLU A 71 -16.66 -3.36 -4.57
N PRO A 72 -17.76 -3.36 -5.37
CA PRO A 72 -17.64 -3.39 -6.82
C PRO A 72 -16.86 -2.21 -7.40
N LEU A 73 -17.06 -1.01 -6.84
CA LEU A 73 -16.35 0.20 -7.27
C LEU A 73 -14.87 0.10 -6.92
N VAL A 74 -14.55 -0.24 -5.67
CA VAL A 74 -13.17 -0.33 -5.19
C VAL A 74 -12.39 -1.41 -5.96
N LEU A 75 -13.00 -2.56 -6.25
CA LEU A 75 -12.37 -3.60 -7.06
C LEU A 75 -12.06 -3.15 -8.49
N ASN A 76 -12.94 -2.34 -9.09
CA ASN A 76 -12.69 -1.76 -10.41
C ASN A 76 -11.55 -0.73 -10.36
N GLU A 77 -11.53 0.13 -9.33
CA GLU A 77 -10.46 1.11 -9.14
C GLU A 77 -9.11 0.42 -8.88
N PHE A 78 -9.05 -0.63 -8.06
CA PHE A 78 -7.81 -1.39 -7.87
C PHE A 78 -7.26 -1.95 -9.17
N LYS A 79 -8.11 -2.51 -10.03
CA LYS A 79 -7.70 -3.04 -11.33
C LYS A 79 -7.22 -1.92 -12.28
N ARG A 80 -7.92 -0.79 -12.30
CA ARG A 80 -7.55 0.37 -13.11
C ARG A 80 -6.17 0.91 -12.70
N LEU A 81 -5.99 1.18 -11.39
CA LEU A 81 -4.73 1.71 -10.85
C LEU A 81 -3.56 0.73 -11.03
N ALA A 82 -3.80 -0.57 -10.82
CA ALA A 82 -2.78 -1.57 -11.05
C ALA A 82 -2.39 -1.68 -12.54
N ALA A 83 -3.35 -1.50 -13.47
CA ALA A 83 -3.04 -1.48 -14.89
C ALA A 83 -2.22 -0.22 -15.28
N GLU A 84 -2.44 0.92 -14.66
CA GLU A 84 -1.61 2.13 -14.84
C GLU A 84 -0.18 1.93 -14.33
N VAL A 85 -0.03 1.27 -13.18
CA VAL A 85 1.28 0.90 -12.65
C VAL A 85 1.98 -0.09 -13.59
N GLU A 86 1.26 -1.13 -14.08
CA GLU A 86 1.82 -2.08 -15.07
C GLU A 86 2.27 -1.35 -16.34
N ALA A 87 1.50 -0.39 -16.84
CA ALA A 87 1.86 0.41 -18.02
C ALA A 87 3.14 1.23 -17.80
N THR A 88 3.40 1.67 -16.58
CA THR A 88 4.60 2.45 -16.23
C THR A 88 5.85 1.58 -16.18
N PHE A 89 5.77 0.36 -15.63
CA PHE A 89 6.93 -0.52 -15.39
C PHE A 89 7.05 -1.66 -16.40
N GLY A 90 6.08 -1.80 -17.30
CA GLY A 90 6.10 -2.77 -18.40
C GLY A 90 5.41 -4.10 -18.09
N PRO A 91 5.28 -4.95 -19.12
CA PRO A 91 4.40 -6.12 -19.07
C PRO A 91 4.93 -7.29 -18.24
N LYS A 92 6.18 -7.24 -17.77
CA LYS A 92 6.78 -8.26 -16.90
C LYS A 92 6.62 -7.89 -15.44
N LEU A 93 5.39 -7.55 -15.04
CA LEU A 93 5.02 -7.17 -13.69
C LEU A 93 3.79 -7.97 -13.27
N LYS A 94 3.79 -8.48 -12.04
CA LYS A 94 2.61 -9.03 -11.38
C LYS A 94 2.28 -8.18 -10.16
N LEU A 95 1.01 -7.86 -9.98
CA LEU A 95 0.54 -6.99 -8.92
C LEU A 95 -0.60 -7.65 -8.14
N TYR A 96 -0.58 -7.44 -6.85
CA TYR A 96 -1.63 -7.86 -5.93
C TYR A 96 -2.02 -6.69 -5.04
N VAL A 97 -3.32 -6.50 -4.84
CA VAL A 97 -3.86 -5.56 -3.86
C VAL A 97 -5.05 -6.18 -3.15
N ALA A 98 -5.01 -6.15 -1.82
CA ALA A 98 -6.14 -6.54 -0.98
C ALA A 98 -6.38 -5.48 0.10
N HIS A 99 -7.62 -5.11 0.34
CA HIS A 99 -8.02 -4.18 1.39
C HIS A 99 -9.12 -4.77 2.25
N ALA A 100 -9.05 -4.53 3.55
CA ALA A 100 -10.07 -4.99 4.49
C ALA A 100 -11.29 -4.04 4.49
N LYS A 101 -12.47 -4.61 4.72
CA LYS A 101 -13.73 -3.92 4.98
C LYS A 101 -14.23 -4.31 6.38
N GLY A 102 -14.91 -3.38 7.07
CA GLY A 102 -15.46 -3.60 8.41
C GLY A 102 -14.52 -3.18 9.52
N ARG A 103 -14.79 -3.64 10.75
CA ARG A 103 -14.07 -3.26 11.97
C ARG A 103 -12.77 -4.05 12.11
N LEU A 104 -11.66 -3.34 12.29
CA LEU A 104 -10.33 -3.87 12.56
C LEU A 104 -9.86 -3.46 13.96
N GLY A 105 -9.20 -4.38 14.66
CA GLY A 105 -8.50 -4.11 15.91
C GLY A 105 -7.05 -3.67 15.69
N ILE A 106 -6.40 -3.28 16.77
CA ILE A 106 -4.97 -2.92 16.76
C ILE A 106 -4.14 -4.12 16.27
N GLY A 107 -3.21 -3.83 15.36
CA GLY A 107 -2.34 -4.85 14.77
C GLY A 107 -2.95 -5.64 13.61
N ASP A 108 -4.26 -5.56 13.37
CA ASP A 108 -4.90 -6.19 12.20
C ASP A 108 -4.34 -5.63 10.90
N VAL A 109 -4.30 -6.48 9.88
CA VAL A 109 -3.88 -6.10 8.53
C VAL A 109 -5.04 -5.41 7.81
N ALA A 110 -4.85 -4.16 7.45
CA ALA A 110 -5.83 -3.34 6.73
C ALA A 110 -5.67 -3.42 5.21
N VAL A 111 -4.44 -3.46 4.72
CA VAL A 111 -4.13 -3.50 3.30
C VAL A 111 -2.85 -4.29 3.06
N VAL A 112 -2.83 -5.04 1.96
CA VAL A 112 -1.63 -5.68 1.42
C VAL A 112 -1.51 -5.29 -0.04
N VAL A 113 -0.34 -4.79 -0.42
CA VAL A 113 0.06 -4.58 -1.81
C VAL A 113 1.33 -5.36 -2.05
N ALA A 114 1.38 -6.11 -3.15
CA ALA A 114 2.59 -6.81 -3.56
C ALA A 114 2.89 -6.59 -5.04
N ALA A 115 4.17 -6.52 -5.36
CA ALA A 115 4.67 -6.43 -6.73
C ALA A 115 5.80 -7.43 -6.96
N GLY A 116 5.72 -8.19 -8.04
CA GLY A 116 6.77 -9.10 -8.50
C GLY A 116 7.28 -8.69 -9.87
N SER A 117 8.60 -8.68 -10.06
CA SER A 117 9.28 -8.25 -11.27
C SER A 117 10.59 -9.02 -11.48
N PRO A 118 11.11 -9.13 -12.73
CA PRO A 118 12.44 -9.68 -13.00
C PRO A 118 13.56 -9.00 -12.19
N HIS A 119 13.45 -7.69 -11.92
CA HIS A 119 14.46 -6.93 -11.20
C HIS A 119 13.86 -6.21 -9.99
N ARG A 120 14.64 -6.09 -8.93
CA ARG A 120 14.20 -5.52 -7.64
C ARG A 120 13.74 -4.06 -7.71
N ASP A 121 14.34 -3.24 -8.58
CA ASP A 121 14.01 -1.80 -8.67
C ASP A 121 12.57 -1.59 -9.10
N GLU A 122 12.13 -2.30 -10.15
CA GLU A 122 10.74 -2.23 -10.61
C GLU A 122 9.78 -2.76 -9.55
N ALA A 123 10.13 -3.84 -8.82
CA ALA A 123 9.28 -4.37 -7.74
C ALA A 123 9.07 -3.32 -6.64
N PHE A 124 10.14 -2.69 -6.12
CA PHE A 124 10.07 -1.65 -5.11
C PHE A 124 9.24 -0.44 -5.56
N ARG A 125 9.53 0.08 -6.75
CA ARG A 125 8.87 1.27 -7.28
C ARG A 125 7.40 0.99 -7.61
N ALA A 126 7.09 -0.15 -8.20
CA ALA A 126 5.72 -0.53 -8.53
C ALA A 126 4.87 -0.77 -7.26
N CYS A 127 5.40 -1.45 -6.25
CA CYS A 127 4.73 -1.65 -4.99
C CYS A 127 4.44 -0.32 -4.30
N ARG A 128 5.45 0.57 -4.21
CA ARG A 128 5.28 1.91 -3.65
C ARG A 128 4.26 2.72 -4.43
N GLN A 129 4.36 2.79 -5.75
CA GLN A 129 3.41 3.55 -6.56
C GLN A 129 1.99 3.02 -6.39
N LEU A 130 1.79 1.70 -6.37
CA LEU A 130 0.48 1.11 -6.23
C LEU A 130 -0.17 1.44 -4.88
N ILE A 131 0.57 1.36 -3.76
CA ILE A 131 -0.01 1.73 -2.45
C ILE A 131 -0.33 3.23 -2.38
N GLU A 132 0.50 4.09 -2.94
CA GLU A 132 0.24 5.53 -2.97
C GLU A 132 -1.04 5.86 -3.75
N VAL A 133 -1.19 5.35 -4.98
CA VAL A 133 -2.40 5.63 -5.77
C VAL A 133 -3.65 5.00 -5.16
N VAL A 134 -3.54 3.82 -4.54
CA VAL A 134 -4.66 3.19 -3.82
C VAL A 134 -5.11 4.06 -2.66
N LYS A 135 -4.18 4.58 -1.86
CA LYS A 135 -4.51 5.46 -0.73
C LYS A 135 -5.13 6.79 -1.15
N HIS A 136 -4.69 7.35 -2.27
CA HIS A 136 -5.14 8.68 -2.70
C HIS A 136 -6.38 8.67 -3.57
N GLN A 137 -6.64 7.60 -4.33
CA GLN A 137 -7.65 7.60 -5.38
C GLN A 137 -8.81 6.62 -5.14
N CYS A 138 -8.64 5.64 -4.23
CA CYS A 138 -9.72 4.71 -3.97
C CYS A 138 -10.75 5.28 -3.00
N PRO A 139 -12.05 5.16 -3.30
CA PRO A 139 -13.13 5.63 -2.45
C PRO A 139 -13.32 4.67 -1.26
N ILE A 140 -12.42 4.75 -0.30
CA ILE A 140 -12.43 3.96 0.94
C ILE A 140 -12.55 4.93 2.10
N TRP A 141 -13.65 4.83 2.84
CA TRP A 141 -13.89 5.63 4.03
C TRP A 141 -13.30 4.94 5.25
N LYS A 142 -12.65 5.73 6.11
CA LYS A 142 -12.03 5.27 7.34
C LYS A 142 -12.63 5.99 8.53
N GLN A 143 -13.08 5.23 9.54
CA GLN A 143 -13.49 5.75 10.85
C GLN A 143 -12.51 5.25 11.90
N GLU A 144 -11.81 6.16 12.54
CA GLU A 144 -10.97 5.85 13.69
C GLU A 144 -11.80 5.88 14.97
N HIS A 145 -11.51 4.95 15.87
CA HIS A 145 -12.16 4.87 17.18
C HIS A 145 -11.11 5.08 18.26
N TYR A 146 -11.36 6.01 19.14
CA TYR A 146 -10.43 6.42 20.19
C TYR A 146 -10.86 5.91 21.58
N GLU A 147 -9.92 5.85 22.52
CA GLU A 147 -10.20 5.39 23.90
C GLU A 147 -11.14 6.33 24.65
N ASP A 148 -11.15 7.61 24.32
CA ASP A 148 -12.06 8.61 24.90
C ASP A 148 -13.53 8.45 24.46
N GLY A 149 -13.82 7.46 23.60
CA GLY A 149 -15.15 7.20 23.08
C GLY A 149 -15.50 8.00 21.83
N ASP A 150 -14.61 8.88 21.37
CA ASP A 150 -14.78 9.66 20.16
C ASP A 150 -14.50 8.82 18.90
N SER A 151 -15.04 9.25 17.76
CA SER A 151 -14.79 8.60 16.46
C SER A 151 -14.93 9.62 15.32
N GLU A 152 -14.02 9.53 14.37
CA GLU A 152 -14.00 10.46 13.24
C GLU A 152 -13.99 9.69 11.91
N TRP A 153 -14.89 10.08 11.00
CA TRP A 153 -14.86 9.63 9.62
C TRP A 153 -13.91 10.51 8.81
N THR A 154 -12.99 9.88 8.11
CA THR A 154 -12.08 10.55 7.18
C THR A 154 -12.18 9.92 5.80
N GLU A 155 -12.30 10.76 4.78
CA GLU A 155 -12.19 10.36 3.39
C GLU A 155 -10.71 10.17 3.02
N GLY A 156 -10.39 9.03 2.42
CA GLY A 156 -9.05 8.78 1.91
C GLY A 156 -7.96 8.75 2.97
N CYS A 157 -6.78 9.19 2.59
CA CYS A 157 -5.59 9.16 3.43
C CYS A 157 -5.45 10.43 4.29
N SER A 158 -5.94 10.40 5.54
CA SER A 158 -5.60 11.44 6.53
C SER A 158 -4.10 11.51 6.86
N LEU A 159 -3.30 10.52 6.43
CA LEU A 159 -1.84 10.51 6.59
C LEU A 159 -1.11 11.42 5.59
N CYS A 160 -1.76 11.83 4.49
CA CYS A 160 -1.13 12.69 3.51
C CYS A 160 -0.98 14.14 3.98
N HIS A 161 -1.67 14.52 5.06
CA HIS A 161 -1.50 15.84 5.69
C HIS A 161 -0.49 15.85 6.84
N ALA A 162 -0.11 14.69 7.38
CA ALA A 162 0.83 14.61 8.48
C ALA A 162 2.31 14.65 8.04
N ASP A 163 2.60 14.30 6.78
CA ASP A 163 3.97 14.28 6.24
C ASP A 163 4.37 15.57 5.51
N SER A 164 3.49 16.60 5.51
CA SER A 164 3.79 17.92 4.93
C SER A 164 4.24 18.95 5.97
N GLU A 165 5.00 18.55 6.98
CA GLU A 165 5.82 19.55 7.69
C GLU A 165 6.91 20.03 6.73
N PRO A 166 7.06 21.36 6.52
CA PRO A 166 8.11 21.86 5.67
C PRO A 166 9.44 21.51 6.35
N THR A 167 10.25 20.71 5.66
CA THR A 167 11.67 20.54 5.99
C THR A 167 12.27 21.94 6.11
N GLN A 168 12.57 22.36 7.33
CA GLN A 168 13.36 23.56 7.56
C GLN A 168 14.70 23.32 6.84
N ALA A 169 14.92 24.12 5.80
CA ALA A 169 16.20 24.20 5.14
C ALA A 169 17.22 24.64 6.20
N HIS A 170 18.10 23.74 6.58
CA HIS A 170 19.31 24.11 7.30
C HIS A 170 20.20 24.86 6.32
N ASP A 171 20.11 26.19 6.36
CA ASP A 171 21.11 27.08 5.81
C ASP A 171 22.40 26.88 6.58
N ASN A 172 23.20 25.94 6.14
CA ASN A 172 24.62 25.88 6.50
C ASN A 172 25.38 26.78 5.51
N ALA A 173 25.33 28.07 5.77
CA ALA A 173 26.30 29.00 5.23
C ALA A 173 27.65 28.71 5.90
N HIS A 174 28.46 27.85 5.29
CA HIS A 174 29.89 27.78 5.57
C HIS A 174 30.58 28.97 4.85
N GLU A 175 30.73 30.03 5.58
CA GLU A 175 31.64 31.12 5.23
C GLU A 175 33.10 30.60 5.33
N CYS A 176 33.66 30.25 4.18
CA CYS A 176 35.09 30.03 4.04
C CYS A 176 35.75 31.41 3.81
N ALA A 177 36.17 32.06 4.89
CA ALA A 177 37.10 33.17 4.81
C ALA A 177 38.51 32.62 4.48
N HIS A 178 38.97 32.88 3.27
CA HIS A 178 40.38 32.79 2.91
C HIS A 178 41.01 34.16 3.05
N ASP A 179 41.71 34.41 4.17
CA ASP A 179 42.68 35.48 4.26
C ASP A 179 44.01 34.98 3.70
N HIS A 180 44.37 35.51 2.54
CA HIS A 180 45.76 35.53 2.05
C HIS A 180 46.37 36.87 2.39
N GLU A 181 47.19 36.91 3.40
CA GLU A 181 48.20 37.99 3.53
C GLU A 181 49.55 37.48 3.08
N HIS A 182 50.06 38.10 2.00
CA HIS A 182 51.43 38.10 1.62
C HIS A 182 52.15 39.20 2.40
N SER A 183 53.31 38.89 3.00
CA SER A 183 54.40 39.87 3.18
C SER A 183 55.75 39.19 3.43
N HIS A 184 56.68 39.53 2.57
CA HIS A 184 58.13 39.46 2.60
C HIS A 184 58.81 38.09 2.51
#